data_7bd93d9c880d2c009b88259d9b0a49b1
#
_entry.id   7bd93d9c880d2c009b88259d9b0a49b1
#
_cell.length_a   1.000
_cell.length_b   1.000
_cell.length_c   1.000
_cell.angle_alpha   90.00
_cell.angle_beta   90.00
_cell.angle_gamma   90.00
#
_symmetry.space_group_name_H-M   'P 1'
#
loop_
_entity.id
_entity.type
_entity.pdbx_description
1 polymer ?
#
loop_
_entity_poly.entity_id
_entity_poly.type
_entity_poly.pdbx_seq_one_letter_code
_entity_poly.pdbx_strand_id
1 'polypeptide(L)'
;MSHAPRLAVIAGSFDPLTNGHVDLIERSVKLFDQVVVAVLVNPSKQALFTLDERVAMIREVAAAQALAVEVDTFGGLLADYVRKRGATAIARGLRSAAEFGEEWPTALMNRHLE
;
A
#
# COMPACT_ATOMS: atom_id res chain seq x y z
N MET A 1 20.89 -10.45 18.08
CA MET A 1 20.58 -11.18 16.89
C MET A 1 19.68 -10.37 15.95
N SER A 2 20.03 -10.35 14.74
CA SER A 2 19.25 -9.57 13.79
C SER A 2 18.43 -10.49 12.91
N HIS A 3 17.38 -9.93 12.36
CA HIS A 3 16.56 -10.63 11.40
C HIS A 3 16.28 -9.67 10.25
N ALA A 4 15.84 -10.22 9.15
CA ALA A 4 15.56 -9.40 7.99
C ALA A 4 14.41 -8.44 8.33
N PRO A 5 14.48 -7.21 7.85
CA PRO A 5 13.40 -6.27 8.06
C PRO A 5 12.10 -6.79 7.45
N ARG A 6 11.00 -6.52 8.13
CA ARG A 6 9.70 -6.89 7.61
C ARG A 6 9.17 -5.73 6.76
N LEU A 7 8.87 -6.03 5.53
CA LEU A 7 8.40 -5.04 4.57
C LEU A 7 6.95 -5.32 4.23
N ALA A 8 6.13 -4.31 4.37
CA ALA A 8 4.73 -4.40 3.95
C ALA A 8 4.52 -3.58 2.69
N VAL A 9 3.76 -4.14 1.75
CA VAL A 9 3.34 -3.44 0.55
C VAL A 9 1.87 -3.13 0.67
N ILE A 10 1.52 -1.86 0.55
CA ILE A 10 0.12 -1.43 0.50
C ILE A 10 -0.17 -1.06 -0.95
N ALA A 11 -0.97 -1.86 -1.61
CA ALA A 11 -1.19 -1.71 -3.04
C ALA A 11 -2.59 -1.20 -3.33
N GLY A 12 -2.71 -0.39 -4.35
CA GLY A 12 -4.00 0.10 -4.79
C GLY A 12 -3.85 1.13 -5.88
N SER A 13 -4.97 1.60 -6.38
CA SER A 13 -4.98 2.68 -7.37
C SER A 13 -4.84 4.05 -6.73
N PHE A 14 -5.38 4.21 -5.53
CA PHE A 14 -5.35 5.48 -4.79
C PHE A 14 -5.85 6.63 -5.65
N ASP A 15 -7.04 6.46 -6.14
CA ASP A 15 -7.59 7.39 -7.13
C ASP A 15 -8.96 7.90 -6.68
N PRO A 16 -9.03 8.74 -5.68
CA PRO A 16 -7.91 9.32 -4.93
C PRO A 16 -7.57 8.54 -3.66
N LEU A 17 -6.56 9.02 -2.95
CA LEU A 17 -6.26 8.57 -1.62
C LEU A 17 -7.42 8.94 -0.70
N THR A 18 -7.83 8.01 0.16
CA THR A 18 -8.93 8.23 1.08
C THR A 18 -8.47 8.11 2.52
N ASN A 19 -9.36 8.49 3.45
CA ASN A 19 -9.04 8.34 4.87
C ASN A 19 -8.83 6.89 5.26
N GLY A 20 -9.53 5.99 4.59
CA GLY A 20 -9.31 4.57 4.85
C GLY A 20 -7.91 4.12 4.45
N HIS A 21 -7.42 4.64 3.35
CA HIS A 21 -6.04 4.36 2.94
C HIS A 21 -5.04 4.91 3.94
N VAL A 22 -5.27 6.13 4.40
CA VAL A 22 -4.37 6.75 5.37
C VAL A 22 -4.34 5.96 6.66
N ASP A 23 -5.51 5.51 7.11
CA ASP A 23 -5.58 4.70 8.32
C ASP A 23 -4.79 3.40 8.15
N LEU A 24 -4.92 2.77 6.99
CA LEU A 24 -4.19 1.55 6.70
C LEU A 24 -2.69 1.80 6.74
N ILE A 25 -2.25 2.89 6.15
CA ILE A 25 -0.84 3.24 6.17
C ILE A 25 -0.35 3.48 7.59
N GLU A 26 -1.12 4.22 8.39
CA GLU A 26 -0.74 4.50 9.76
C GLU A 26 -0.58 3.23 10.59
N ARG A 27 -1.50 2.30 10.41
CA ARG A 27 -1.42 1.03 11.14
C ARG A 27 -0.24 0.21 10.67
N SER A 28 0.02 0.21 9.39
CA SER A 28 1.11 -0.60 8.83
C SER A 28 2.47 -0.09 9.28
N VAL A 29 2.63 1.22 9.35
CA VAL A 29 3.89 1.81 9.79
C VAL A 29 4.24 1.38 11.21
N LYS A 30 3.24 1.13 12.04
CA LYS A 30 3.46 0.68 13.41
C LYS A 30 3.79 -0.79 13.51
N LEU A 31 3.41 -1.57 12.52
CA LEU A 31 3.54 -3.03 12.57
C LEU A 31 4.76 -3.56 11.84
N PHE A 32 5.25 -2.82 10.86
CA PHE A 32 6.33 -3.31 10.00
C PHE A 32 7.51 -2.38 10.03
N ASP A 33 8.67 -2.93 9.71
CA ASP A 33 9.91 -2.16 9.71
C ASP A 33 9.95 -1.19 8.54
N GLN A 34 9.36 -1.59 7.42
CA GLN A 34 9.32 -0.77 6.22
C GLN A 34 7.95 -0.90 5.58
N VAL A 35 7.46 0.18 5.02
CA VAL A 35 6.18 0.20 4.33
C VAL A 35 6.35 0.88 2.98
N VAL A 36 5.88 0.21 1.94
CA VAL A 36 5.84 0.76 0.59
C VAL A 36 4.39 0.91 0.18
N VAL A 37 4.03 2.10 -0.25
CA VAL A 37 2.72 2.34 -0.84
C VAL A 37 2.92 2.23 -2.35
N ALA A 38 2.36 1.19 -2.94
CA ALA A 38 2.57 0.87 -4.35
C ALA A 38 1.34 1.23 -5.16
N VAL A 39 1.49 2.21 -6.03
CA VAL A 39 0.39 2.72 -6.83
C VAL A 39 0.35 1.96 -8.15
N LEU A 40 -0.80 1.37 -8.42
CA LEU A 40 -0.97 0.58 -9.64
C LEU A 40 -1.08 1.48 -10.86
N VAL A 41 -0.27 1.17 -11.85
CA VAL A 41 -0.35 1.79 -13.17
C VAL A 41 -1.22 0.91 -14.03
N ASN A 42 -2.37 1.42 -14.45
CA ASN A 42 -3.29 0.66 -15.28
C ASN A 42 -3.67 1.50 -16.49
N PRO A 43 -2.95 1.37 -17.60
CA PRO A 43 -3.19 2.24 -18.74
C PRO A 43 -4.54 2.05 -19.40
N SER A 44 -5.18 0.92 -19.20
CA SER A 44 -6.49 0.68 -19.84
C SER A 44 -7.64 1.23 -19.03
N LYS A 45 -7.40 1.74 -17.84
CA LYS A 45 -8.44 2.25 -16.98
C LYS A 45 -8.40 3.76 -16.94
N GLN A 46 -9.57 4.39 -17.06
CA GLN A 46 -9.64 5.83 -16.89
C GLN A 46 -9.58 6.18 -15.43
N ALA A 47 -8.61 7.01 -15.08
CA ALA A 47 -8.42 7.43 -13.71
C ALA A 47 -8.95 8.84 -13.52
N LEU A 48 -9.38 9.16 -12.30
CA LEU A 48 -9.78 10.51 -11.94
C LEU A 48 -8.58 11.44 -11.86
N PHE A 49 -7.47 10.92 -11.39
CA PHE A 49 -6.24 11.70 -11.25
C PHE A 49 -5.11 11.02 -11.99
N THR A 50 -4.18 11.81 -12.47
CA THR A 50 -3.01 11.25 -13.13
C THR A 50 -2.17 10.47 -12.13
N LEU A 51 -1.28 9.64 -12.63
CA LEU A 51 -0.40 8.88 -11.76
C LEU A 51 0.44 9.83 -10.90
N ASP A 52 0.98 10.89 -11.50
CA ASP A 52 1.79 11.85 -10.77
C ASP A 52 1.00 12.51 -9.66
N GLU A 53 -0.27 12.84 -9.94
CA GLU A 53 -1.13 13.45 -8.93
C GLU A 53 -1.39 12.49 -7.78
N ARG A 54 -1.62 11.22 -8.09
CA ARG A 54 -1.88 10.23 -7.06
C ARG A 54 -0.66 10.02 -6.18
N VAL A 55 0.51 9.92 -6.79
CA VAL A 55 1.75 9.77 -6.03
C VAL A 55 2.00 10.99 -5.15
N ALA A 56 1.76 12.19 -5.70
CA ALA A 56 1.98 13.42 -4.95
C ALA A 56 1.05 13.50 -3.74
N MET A 57 -0.21 13.10 -3.90
CA MET A 57 -1.15 13.11 -2.78
C MET A 57 -0.67 12.24 -1.63
N ILE A 58 -0.17 11.07 -1.96
CA ILE A 58 0.31 10.14 -0.93
C ILE A 58 1.52 10.74 -0.23
N ARG A 59 2.45 11.29 -0.99
CA ARG A 59 3.65 11.88 -0.42
C ARG A 59 3.32 13.07 0.48
N GLU A 60 2.35 13.87 0.08
CA GLU A 60 1.96 15.03 0.87
C GLU A 60 1.39 14.62 2.21
N VAL A 61 0.50 13.62 2.20
CA VAL A 61 -0.10 13.16 3.44
C VAL A 61 0.95 12.51 4.34
N ALA A 62 1.83 11.73 3.75
CA ALA A 62 2.88 11.06 4.51
C ALA A 62 3.78 12.10 5.18
N ALA A 63 4.13 13.16 4.46
CA ALA A 63 4.96 14.21 5.02
C ALA A 63 4.23 14.96 6.13
N ALA A 64 2.95 15.26 5.90
CA ALA A 64 2.17 16.02 6.88
C ALA A 64 1.98 15.26 8.18
N GLN A 65 1.90 13.95 8.10
CA GLN A 65 1.65 13.12 9.28
C GLN A 65 2.89 12.37 9.75
N ALA A 66 4.03 12.71 9.20
CA ALA A 66 5.31 12.11 9.59
C ALA A 66 5.29 10.58 9.48
N LEU A 67 4.73 10.08 8.40
CA LEU A 67 4.67 8.65 8.14
C LEU A 67 5.88 8.25 7.29
N ALA A 68 6.68 7.34 7.81
CA ALA A 68 7.88 6.89 7.13
C ALA A 68 7.54 5.80 6.13
N VAL A 69 7.14 6.22 4.93
CA VAL A 69 6.78 5.27 3.87
C VAL A 69 7.52 5.62 2.59
N GLU A 70 7.72 4.61 1.77
CA GLU A 70 8.21 4.78 0.41
C GLU A 70 7.00 4.74 -0.50
N VAL A 71 6.98 5.57 -1.53
CA VAL A 71 5.91 5.56 -2.51
C VAL A 71 6.51 5.09 -3.83
N ASP A 72 5.92 4.05 -4.39
CA ASP A 72 6.42 3.46 -5.62
C ASP A 72 5.24 3.21 -6.55
N THR A 73 5.53 2.89 -7.79
CA THR A 73 4.52 2.56 -8.78
C THR A 73 4.83 1.18 -9.33
N PHE A 74 3.80 0.48 -9.77
CA PHE A 74 4.02 -0.82 -10.38
C PHE A 74 2.95 -1.09 -11.42
N GLY A 75 3.32 -1.93 -12.41
CA GLY A 75 2.38 -2.42 -13.40
C GLY A 75 2.45 -3.94 -13.39
N GLY A 76 1.47 -4.56 -14.03
CA GLY A 76 1.44 -6.00 -14.10
C GLY A 76 0.91 -6.64 -12.84
N LEU A 77 1.40 -7.82 -12.52
CA LEU A 77 0.86 -8.58 -11.40
C LEU A 77 1.43 -8.11 -10.08
N LEU A 78 0.54 -7.93 -9.12
CA LEU A 78 0.95 -7.55 -7.77
C LEU A 78 1.88 -8.59 -7.17
N ALA A 79 1.61 -9.88 -7.42
CA ALA A 79 2.44 -10.93 -6.86
C ALA A 79 3.89 -10.82 -7.31
N ASP A 80 4.09 -10.45 -8.57
CA ASP A 80 5.44 -10.27 -9.09
C ASP A 80 6.14 -9.10 -8.42
N TYR A 81 5.41 -8.01 -8.25
CA TYR A 81 5.97 -6.84 -7.59
C TYR A 81 6.36 -7.15 -6.15
N VAL A 82 5.47 -7.82 -5.44
CA VAL A 82 5.71 -8.18 -4.04
C VAL A 82 6.92 -9.07 -3.90
N ARG A 83 7.04 -10.05 -4.81
CA ARG A 83 8.19 -10.95 -4.79
C ARG A 83 9.48 -10.20 -5.08
N LYS A 84 9.43 -9.31 -6.06
CA LYS A 84 10.59 -8.53 -6.43
C LYS A 84 11.07 -7.66 -5.27
N ARG A 85 10.14 -7.09 -4.50
CA ARG A 85 10.50 -6.24 -3.38
C ARG A 85 10.88 -7.03 -2.13
N GLY A 86 10.59 -8.31 -2.10
CA GLY A 86 10.86 -9.12 -0.92
C GLY A 86 9.93 -8.81 0.23
N ALA A 87 8.68 -8.46 -0.07
CA ALA A 87 7.72 -8.08 0.96
C ALA A 87 7.25 -9.30 1.73
N THR A 88 6.99 -9.12 3.01
CA THR A 88 6.47 -10.17 3.87
C THR A 88 4.99 -10.03 4.15
N ALA A 89 4.40 -8.91 3.76
CA ALA A 89 2.97 -8.69 3.96
C ALA A 89 2.43 -7.83 2.84
N ILE A 90 1.16 -8.04 2.53
CA ILE A 90 0.47 -7.28 1.50
C ILE A 90 -0.83 -6.78 2.09
N ALA A 91 -1.14 -5.52 1.86
CA ALA A 91 -2.43 -4.97 2.18
C ALA A 91 -2.95 -4.25 0.95
N ARG A 92 -4.19 -4.45 0.62
CA ARG A 92 -4.79 -3.77 -0.52
C ARG A 92 -5.56 -2.57 -0.05
N GLY A 93 -5.60 -1.54 -0.87
CA GLY A 93 -6.46 -0.42 -0.59
C GLY A 93 -7.91 -0.84 -0.78
N LEU A 94 -8.66 -0.85 0.30
CA LEU A 94 -10.06 -1.25 0.27
C LEU A 94 -10.92 -0.01 0.09
N ARG A 95 -12.06 -0.20 -0.57
CA ARG A 95 -12.88 0.94 -0.94
C ARG A 95 -13.93 1.29 0.08
N SER A 96 -14.33 0.35 0.90
CA SER A 96 -15.41 0.59 1.84
C SER A 96 -15.06 0.05 3.20
N ALA A 97 -15.73 0.60 4.20
CA ALA A 97 -15.53 0.14 5.57
C ALA A 97 -15.95 -1.32 5.73
N ALA A 98 -16.99 -1.73 5.00
CA ALA A 98 -17.44 -3.11 5.10
C ALA A 98 -16.39 -4.07 4.57
N GLU A 99 -15.83 -3.75 3.41
CA GLU A 99 -14.74 -4.56 2.87
C GLU A 99 -13.57 -4.56 3.81
N PHE A 100 -13.27 -3.39 4.32
CA PHE A 100 -12.15 -3.22 5.21
C PHE A 100 -12.35 -4.07 6.47
N GLY A 101 -13.56 -4.02 7.03
CA GLY A 101 -13.84 -4.76 8.24
C GLY A 101 -13.67 -6.25 8.09
N GLU A 102 -13.98 -6.78 6.91
CA GLU A 102 -13.87 -8.20 6.69
C GLU A 102 -12.50 -8.61 6.18
N GLU A 103 -11.94 -7.82 5.29
CA GLU A 103 -10.72 -8.23 4.62
C GLU A 103 -9.46 -7.69 5.25
N TRP A 104 -9.61 -6.66 6.08
CA TRP A 104 -8.44 -6.06 6.68
C TRP A 104 -7.60 -7.07 7.45
N PRO A 105 -8.16 -7.84 8.36
CA PRO A 105 -7.37 -8.83 9.06
C PRO A 105 -6.79 -9.86 8.11
N THR A 106 -7.57 -10.26 7.11
CA THR A 106 -7.10 -11.23 6.15
C THR A 106 -5.94 -10.68 5.34
N ALA A 107 -6.04 -9.43 4.91
CA ALA A 107 -4.97 -8.83 4.13
C ALA A 107 -3.68 -8.77 4.92
N LEU A 108 -3.76 -8.40 6.19
CA LEU A 108 -2.57 -8.34 7.01
C LEU A 108 -2.06 -9.73 7.36
N MET A 109 -2.96 -10.66 7.54
CA MET A 109 -2.56 -12.03 7.86
C MET A 109 -1.98 -12.75 6.68
N ASN A 110 -2.25 -12.27 5.49
CA ASN A 110 -1.71 -12.87 4.29
C ASN A 110 -0.24 -12.58 4.07
N ARG A 111 0.40 -12.10 5.08
CA ARG A 111 1.84 -11.90 5.01
C ARG A 111 2.58 -13.18 4.69
N HIS A 112 1.92 -14.29 4.82
CA HIS A 112 2.53 -15.58 4.54
C HIS A 112 2.32 -16.05 3.13
N LEU A 113 1.77 -15.24 2.31
CA LEU A 113 1.61 -15.62 0.91
C LEU A 113 2.97 -15.71 0.28
N GLU A 114 3.36 -16.83 0.01
CA GLU A 114 4.65 -17.05 -0.62
C GLU A 114 4.49 -18.14 -1.61
#